data_a3c64654a6f4897e6651b3e0eb1c123a
#
_entry.id   a3c64654a6f4897e6651b3e0eb1c123a
#
_cell.length_a   1.000
_cell.length_b   1.000
_cell.length_c   1.000
_cell.angle_alpha   90.00
_cell.angle_beta   90.00
_cell.angle_gamma   90.00
#
_symmetry.space_group_name_H-M   'P 1'
#
loop_
_entity.id
_entity.type
_entity.pdbx_description
1 polymer ?
#
loop_
_entity_poly.entity_id
_entity_poly.type
_entity_poly.pdbx_seq_one_letter_code
_entity_poly.pdbx_strand_id
1 'polypeptide(L)'
;VCEANQNGPTNQTVSGASLLENSGGSDVALLQLNSTPPSDYNVYYAGWDNSGAAPTSEVCIHHPSGDIKKISFNNDAAGEADWGSAATWHIPAWDDGTTEPGSSGSGLWNQDHRIIGQLFGGQASCSNNVNDYFGRFDVSWPLLESHLGSCGTTLDGWDPAGSTTYQYDALLQSINNVPPSLCNENTIDPTITIKNNGTETLTSLSIAWSATVG
;
A
#
# COMPACT_ATOMS: atom_id res chain seq x y z
N VAL A 1 21.13 7.84 9.11
CA VAL A 1 19.98 7.16 9.74
C VAL A 1 20.08 7.23 11.24
N CYS A 2 21.26 7.02 11.84
CA CYS A 2 21.47 6.93 13.29
C CYS A 2 21.73 8.28 13.97
N GLU A 3 21.63 9.37 13.27
CA GLU A 3 21.78 10.71 13.84
C GLU A 3 20.41 11.38 13.96
N ALA A 4 20.12 11.96 15.12
CA ALA A 4 18.95 12.78 15.33
C ALA A 4 19.05 14.06 14.49
N ASN A 5 18.04 14.31 13.69
CA ASN A 5 17.93 15.54 12.89
C ASN A 5 16.95 16.51 13.54
N GLN A 6 16.79 17.68 12.96
CA GLN A 6 15.79 18.63 13.40
C GLN A 6 14.39 18.04 13.19
N ASN A 7 13.51 18.19 14.18
CA ASN A 7 12.13 17.77 14.09
C ASN A 7 11.44 18.47 12.93
N GLY A 8 10.66 17.69 12.17
CA GLY A 8 9.75 18.22 11.16
C GLY A 8 8.55 18.95 11.78
N PRO A 9 7.74 19.61 10.96
CA PRO A 9 6.50 20.24 11.41
C PRO A 9 5.53 19.19 11.95
N THR A 10 4.75 19.54 12.99
CA THR A 10 3.76 18.65 13.64
C THR A 10 2.33 19.18 13.51
N ASN A 11 2.09 20.11 12.62
CA ASN A 11 0.80 20.77 12.41
C ASN A 11 -0.13 20.03 11.43
N GLN A 12 0.37 19.00 10.76
CA GLN A 12 -0.43 18.15 9.87
C GLN A 12 -0.71 16.81 10.55
N THR A 13 -1.82 16.74 11.28
CA THR A 13 -2.20 15.57 12.07
C THR A 13 -3.66 15.19 11.81
N VAL A 14 -3.94 13.88 11.84
CA VAL A 14 -5.27 13.31 11.88
C VAL A 14 -5.38 12.46 13.13
N SER A 15 -6.46 12.61 13.89
CA SER A 15 -6.64 11.94 15.17
C SER A 15 -7.72 10.88 15.11
N GLY A 16 -7.42 9.75 15.76
CA GLY A 16 -8.34 8.65 15.93
C GLY A 16 -8.39 7.69 14.75
N ALA A 17 -8.49 6.42 15.09
CA ALA A 17 -8.68 5.32 14.16
C ALA A 17 -9.46 4.19 14.84
N SER A 18 -10.13 3.37 14.04
CA SER A 18 -10.81 2.14 14.46
C SER A 18 -10.04 0.94 13.95
N LEU A 19 -9.82 -0.06 14.80
CA LEU A 19 -9.25 -1.33 14.39
C LEU A 19 -10.30 -2.09 13.57
N LEU A 20 -9.94 -2.47 12.35
CA LEU A 20 -10.78 -3.29 11.47
C LEU A 20 -10.40 -4.76 11.59
N GLU A 21 -9.12 -5.07 11.42
CA GLU A 21 -8.60 -6.44 11.44
C GLU A 21 -7.23 -6.49 12.12
N ASN A 22 -6.90 -7.66 12.70
CA ASN A 22 -5.55 -7.97 13.16
C ASN A 22 -5.26 -9.48 13.10
N SER A 23 -4.00 -9.84 12.95
CA SER A 23 -3.55 -11.23 13.00
C SER A 23 -2.10 -11.34 13.44
N GLY A 24 -1.82 -12.27 14.35
CA GLY A 24 -0.46 -12.64 14.72
C GLY A 24 0.24 -13.55 13.69
N GLY A 25 -0.50 -14.15 12.73
CA GLY A 25 0.07 -15.05 11.73
C GLY A 25 0.92 -14.35 10.67
N SER A 26 0.79 -13.06 10.54
CA SER A 26 1.60 -12.16 9.69
C SER A 26 1.89 -10.84 10.38
N ASP A 27 1.62 -10.74 11.68
CA ASP A 27 1.82 -9.53 12.50
C ASP A 27 1.22 -8.26 11.86
N VAL A 28 -0.05 -8.33 11.50
CA VAL A 28 -0.77 -7.25 10.83
C VAL A 28 -1.84 -6.64 11.70
N ALA A 29 -2.03 -5.33 11.59
CA ALA A 29 -3.21 -4.62 12.07
C ALA A 29 -3.67 -3.62 10.99
N LEU A 30 -4.94 -3.73 10.59
CA LEU A 30 -5.58 -2.77 9.69
C LEU A 30 -6.42 -1.79 10.50
N LEU A 31 -6.15 -0.50 10.31
CA LEU A 31 -6.84 0.58 10.98
C LEU A 31 -7.52 1.49 9.95
N GLN A 32 -8.74 1.89 10.25
CA GLN A 32 -9.44 2.93 9.51
C GLN A 32 -9.35 4.25 10.26
N LEU A 33 -8.83 5.28 9.62
CA LEU A 33 -8.85 6.63 10.19
C LEU A 33 -10.29 7.11 10.39
N ASN A 34 -10.55 7.82 11.49
CA ASN A 34 -11.88 8.37 11.78
C ASN A 34 -12.29 9.51 10.84
N SER A 35 -11.31 10.11 10.16
CA SER A 35 -11.53 11.16 9.15
C SER A 35 -10.49 11.07 8.03
N THR A 36 -10.90 11.46 6.84
CA THR A 36 -9.99 11.59 5.71
C THR A 36 -8.98 12.71 5.99
N PRO A 37 -7.68 12.51 5.71
CA PRO A 37 -6.71 13.57 5.77
C PRO A 37 -7.12 14.77 4.90
N PRO A 38 -6.97 16.01 5.39
CA PRO A 38 -7.23 17.21 4.59
C PRO A 38 -6.40 17.22 3.29
N SER A 39 -6.98 17.71 2.21
CA SER A 39 -6.34 17.71 0.89
C SER A 39 -5.06 18.56 0.82
N ASP A 40 -4.98 19.60 1.66
CA ASP A 40 -3.80 20.46 1.79
C ASP A 40 -2.61 19.80 2.50
N TYR A 41 -2.81 18.62 3.11
CA TYR A 41 -1.72 17.81 3.66
C TYR A 41 -0.90 17.10 2.58
N ASN A 42 -1.39 17.05 1.34
CA ASN A 42 -0.73 16.41 0.21
C ASN A 42 -0.24 14.99 0.53
N VAL A 43 -1.10 14.19 1.14
CA VAL A 43 -0.74 12.82 1.52
C VAL A 43 -0.66 11.93 0.29
N TYR A 44 0.37 11.08 0.24
CA TYR A 44 0.48 10.01 -0.73
C TYR A 44 -0.22 8.77 -0.18
N TYR A 45 -1.05 8.13 -1.00
CA TYR A 45 -1.68 6.85 -0.68
C TYR A 45 -0.87 5.73 -1.29
N ALA A 46 -0.29 4.88 -0.44
CA ALA A 46 0.54 3.78 -0.89
C ALA A 46 -0.30 2.71 -1.61
N GLY A 47 0.27 2.17 -2.67
CA GLY A 47 -0.23 0.95 -3.30
C GLY A 47 0.23 -0.30 -2.56
N TRP A 48 -0.21 -1.46 -3.03
CA TRP A 48 0.13 -2.75 -2.43
C TRP A 48 0.29 -3.85 -3.50
N ASP A 49 0.98 -4.92 -3.11
CA ASP A 49 1.15 -6.13 -3.90
C ASP A 49 0.92 -7.35 -2.98
N ASN A 50 -0.11 -8.13 -3.29
CA ASN A 50 -0.47 -9.36 -2.57
C ASN A 50 -0.16 -10.63 -3.37
N SER A 51 0.64 -10.54 -4.42
CA SER A 51 0.99 -11.69 -5.27
C SER A 51 1.84 -12.74 -4.56
N GLY A 52 2.52 -12.36 -3.48
CA GLY A 52 3.50 -13.20 -2.79
C GLY A 52 4.79 -13.43 -3.61
N ALA A 53 4.98 -12.69 -4.71
CA ALA A 53 6.22 -12.75 -5.47
C ALA A 53 7.37 -12.18 -4.63
N ALA A 54 8.50 -12.88 -4.62
CA ALA A 54 9.70 -12.41 -3.94
C ALA A 54 10.15 -11.07 -4.56
N PRO A 55 10.36 -10.03 -3.74
CA PRO A 55 10.86 -8.75 -4.21
C PRO A 55 12.33 -8.88 -4.66
N THR A 56 12.79 -7.96 -5.49
CA THR A 56 14.19 -7.91 -5.94
C THR A 56 15.01 -6.85 -5.23
N SER A 57 14.33 -5.90 -4.62
CA SER A 57 14.90 -4.86 -3.75
C SER A 57 13.77 -4.27 -2.89
N GLU A 58 14.10 -3.73 -1.74
CA GLU A 58 13.11 -3.21 -0.81
C GLU A 58 13.53 -1.87 -0.20
N VAL A 59 12.50 -1.14 0.17
CA VAL A 59 12.63 0.12 0.91
C VAL A 59 11.73 0.09 2.14
N CYS A 60 12.25 0.56 3.27
CA CYS A 60 11.46 0.81 4.47
C CYS A 60 11.47 2.29 4.83
N ILE A 61 10.30 2.88 5.04
CA ILE A 61 10.14 4.25 5.54
C ILE A 61 9.56 4.16 6.95
N HIS A 62 10.28 4.65 7.94
CA HIS A 62 9.99 4.35 9.34
C HIS A 62 10.34 5.50 10.29
N HIS A 63 10.01 5.35 11.58
CA HIS A 63 10.33 6.28 12.67
C HIS A 63 11.11 5.55 13.77
N PRO A 64 12.45 5.40 13.62
CA PRO A 64 13.27 4.69 14.60
C PRO A 64 13.37 5.47 15.89
N SER A 65 13.24 4.79 17.03
CA SER A 65 13.43 5.34 18.39
C SER A 65 12.61 6.61 18.68
N GLY A 66 11.46 6.78 18.00
CA GLY A 66 10.65 7.99 18.12
C GLY A 66 11.24 9.23 17.43
N ASP A 67 12.26 9.06 16.61
CA ASP A 67 12.90 10.11 15.83
C ASP A 67 12.09 10.45 14.55
N ILE A 68 12.53 11.46 13.82
CA ILE A 68 11.94 11.85 12.54
C ILE A 68 11.96 10.70 11.53
N LYS A 69 11.14 10.83 10.50
CA LYS A 69 11.04 9.85 9.42
C LYS A 69 12.40 9.57 8.79
N LYS A 70 12.74 8.29 8.67
CA LYS A 70 13.96 7.77 8.06
C LYS A 70 13.60 6.81 6.93
N ILE A 71 14.59 6.48 6.12
CA ILE A 71 14.47 5.54 5.01
C ILE A 71 15.65 4.58 5.05
N SER A 72 15.40 3.30 4.76
CA SER A 72 16.41 2.26 4.65
C SER A 72 16.23 1.50 3.34
N PHE A 73 17.33 1.06 2.75
CA PHE A 73 17.36 0.40 1.45
C PHE A 73 18.00 -0.97 1.55
N ASN A 74 17.41 -1.95 0.90
CA ASN A 74 17.98 -3.26 0.59
C ASN A 74 17.92 -3.46 -0.92
N ASN A 75 19.07 -3.71 -1.54
CA ASN A 75 19.19 -3.89 -2.99
C ASN A 75 19.24 -5.38 -3.39
N ASP A 76 19.14 -6.28 -2.42
CA ASP A 76 19.07 -7.71 -2.60
C ASP A 76 17.64 -8.21 -2.38
N ALA A 77 17.30 -9.36 -2.93
CA ALA A 77 15.98 -9.97 -2.74
C ALA A 77 15.76 -10.39 -1.29
N ALA A 78 14.65 -9.97 -0.68
CA ALA A 78 14.22 -10.52 0.61
C ALA A 78 13.86 -12.00 0.47
N GLY A 79 14.21 -12.78 1.48
CA GLY A 79 13.85 -14.19 1.59
C GLY A 79 12.54 -14.39 2.35
N GLU A 80 11.89 -15.53 2.12
CA GLU A 80 10.80 -15.98 2.99
C GLU A 80 11.37 -16.59 4.27
N ALA A 81 10.79 -16.27 5.42
CA ALA A 81 11.16 -16.82 6.70
C ALA A 81 9.97 -16.82 7.66
N ASP A 82 10.12 -17.53 8.78
CA ASP A 82 9.22 -17.43 9.91
C ASP A 82 9.91 -16.68 11.04
N TRP A 83 9.20 -15.73 11.66
CA TRP A 83 9.63 -15.09 12.90
C TRP A 83 8.60 -15.40 13.99
N GLY A 84 8.98 -16.30 14.90
CA GLY A 84 8.01 -16.90 15.82
C GLY A 84 6.97 -17.73 15.07
N SER A 85 5.69 -17.32 15.13
CA SER A 85 4.59 -17.96 14.40
C SER A 85 4.14 -17.18 13.15
N ALA A 86 4.80 -16.07 12.82
CA ALA A 86 4.43 -15.21 11.72
C ALA A 86 5.23 -15.51 10.45
N ALA A 87 4.55 -15.62 9.33
CA ALA A 87 5.17 -15.67 8.01
C ALA A 87 5.71 -14.29 7.62
N THR A 88 6.98 -14.21 7.28
CA THR A 88 7.69 -12.95 7.10
C THR A 88 8.55 -12.91 5.83
N TRP A 89 8.82 -11.69 5.35
CA TRP A 89 9.97 -11.37 4.52
C TRP A 89 11.17 -11.12 5.45
N HIS A 90 12.29 -11.74 5.16
CA HIS A 90 13.55 -11.56 5.89
C HIS A 90 14.50 -10.68 5.09
N ILE A 91 14.92 -9.58 5.69
CA ILE A 91 15.99 -8.71 5.23
C ILE A 91 17.27 -9.10 5.96
N PRO A 92 18.22 -9.77 5.30
CA PRO A 92 19.45 -10.24 5.95
C PRO A 92 20.32 -9.09 6.44
N ALA A 93 20.40 -8.02 5.65
CA ALA A 93 21.13 -6.80 5.99
C ALA A 93 20.58 -5.62 5.19
N TRP A 94 20.65 -4.43 5.77
CA TRP A 94 20.38 -3.17 5.05
C TRP A 94 21.67 -2.68 4.35
N ASP A 95 21.57 -2.30 3.08
CA ASP A 95 22.68 -1.70 2.35
C ASP A 95 22.90 -0.24 2.73
N ASP A 96 21.82 0.49 2.96
CA ASP A 96 21.86 1.85 3.48
C ASP A 96 20.73 2.05 4.48
N GLY A 97 21.08 2.67 5.58
CA GLY A 97 20.19 2.82 6.71
C GLY A 97 20.11 1.57 7.59
N THR A 98 19.10 1.56 8.44
CA THR A 98 18.77 0.45 9.35
C THR A 98 17.44 0.77 10.02
N THR A 99 16.84 -0.18 10.73
CA THR A 99 15.72 0.06 11.63
C THR A 99 16.18 0.10 13.08
N GLU A 100 15.29 0.50 13.97
CA GLU A 100 15.48 0.45 15.43
C GLU A 100 14.13 0.21 16.14
N PRO A 101 14.11 -0.07 17.44
CA PRO A 101 12.87 -0.11 18.21
C PRO A 101 12.02 1.13 17.96
N GLY A 102 10.71 0.94 17.74
CA GLY A 102 9.79 2.01 17.32
C GLY A 102 9.53 2.06 15.82
N SER A 103 10.35 1.40 15.00
CA SER A 103 10.08 1.23 13.56
C SER A 103 9.00 0.17 13.27
N SER A 104 8.60 -0.63 14.25
CA SER A 104 7.57 -1.67 14.12
C SER A 104 6.28 -1.13 13.48
N GLY A 105 5.69 -1.91 12.58
CA GLY A 105 4.51 -1.54 11.80
C GLY A 105 4.80 -0.71 10.54
N SER A 106 6.05 -0.29 10.32
CA SER A 106 6.43 0.42 9.10
C SER A 106 6.33 -0.47 7.88
N GLY A 107 5.86 0.10 6.76
CA GLY A 107 5.72 -0.62 5.50
C GLY A 107 7.07 -1.04 4.90
N LEU A 108 7.05 -2.18 4.22
CA LEU A 108 8.10 -2.62 3.30
C LEU A 108 7.58 -2.48 1.88
N TRP A 109 8.26 -1.71 1.06
CA TRP A 109 7.93 -1.50 -0.35
C TRP A 109 8.89 -2.30 -1.24
N ASN A 110 8.33 -2.95 -2.26
CA ASN A 110 9.12 -3.63 -3.30
C ASN A 110 9.68 -2.63 -4.34
N GLN A 111 10.40 -3.16 -5.35
CA GLN A 111 10.98 -2.40 -6.45
C GLN A 111 9.96 -1.59 -7.27
N ASP A 112 8.68 -1.94 -7.20
CA ASP A 112 7.56 -1.25 -7.88
C ASP A 112 6.86 -0.23 -6.97
N HIS A 113 7.46 0.08 -5.82
CA HIS A 113 6.94 1.00 -4.80
C HIS A 113 5.57 0.60 -4.21
N ARG A 114 5.28 -0.71 -4.14
CA ARG A 114 4.06 -1.26 -3.55
C ARG A 114 4.37 -1.91 -2.21
N ILE A 115 3.47 -1.76 -1.24
CA ILE A 115 3.59 -2.40 0.06
C ILE A 115 3.44 -3.91 -0.10
N ILE A 116 4.41 -4.65 0.43
CA ILE A 116 4.45 -6.11 0.48
C ILE A 116 4.51 -6.68 1.90
N GLY A 117 4.62 -5.83 2.90
CA GLY A 117 4.69 -6.23 4.30
C GLY A 117 4.82 -5.07 5.27
N GLN A 118 4.86 -5.39 6.56
CA GLN A 118 5.06 -4.44 7.65
C GLN A 118 6.06 -4.99 8.66
N LEU A 119 6.89 -4.12 9.23
CA LEU A 119 7.96 -4.51 10.16
C LEU A 119 7.38 -5.12 11.44
N PHE A 120 7.64 -6.39 11.64
CA PHE A 120 7.37 -7.09 12.89
C PHE A 120 8.47 -6.79 13.92
N GLY A 121 9.74 -6.99 13.53
CA GLY A 121 10.89 -6.78 14.39
C GLY A 121 12.14 -7.39 13.79
N GLY A 122 13.19 -7.44 14.60
CA GLY A 122 14.48 -7.97 14.15
C GLY A 122 15.60 -7.68 15.13
N GLN A 123 16.82 -7.71 14.61
CA GLN A 123 18.04 -7.42 15.34
C GLN A 123 18.71 -6.13 14.88
N ALA A 124 18.13 -5.47 13.87
CA ALA A 124 18.71 -4.27 13.31
C ALA A 124 18.72 -3.10 14.31
N SER A 125 19.77 -2.32 14.25
CA SER A 125 20.00 -1.11 15.05
C SER A 125 21.09 -0.27 14.42
N CYS A 126 21.34 0.91 14.92
CA CYS A 126 22.45 1.77 14.48
C CYS A 126 23.86 1.14 14.64
N SER A 127 23.99 0.12 15.45
CA SER A 127 25.24 -0.65 15.62
C SER A 127 25.24 -2.01 14.92
N ASN A 128 24.10 -2.40 14.33
CA ASN A 128 23.91 -3.70 13.71
C ASN A 128 22.77 -3.62 12.67
N ASN A 129 23.09 -3.61 11.39
CA ASN A 129 22.12 -3.40 10.31
C ASN A 129 21.55 -4.71 9.72
N VAL A 130 21.49 -5.80 10.51
CA VAL A 130 21.13 -7.13 10.01
C VAL A 130 19.86 -7.68 10.66
N ASN A 131 19.22 -8.62 9.95
CA ASN A 131 18.14 -9.48 10.42
C ASN A 131 16.87 -8.72 10.84
N ASP A 132 16.20 -8.10 9.91
CA ASP A 132 14.83 -7.60 10.06
C ASP A 132 13.82 -8.53 9.40
N TYR A 133 12.64 -8.61 10.00
CA TYR A 133 11.53 -9.46 9.58
C TYR A 133 10.26 -8.65 9.43
N PHE A 134 9.64 -8.76 8.27
CA PHE A 134 8.42 -8.04 7.93
C PHE A 134 7.29 -9.03 7.71
N GLY A 135 6.18 -8.89 8.42
CA GLY A 135 4.99 -9.70 8.18
C GLY A 135 4.53 -9.58 6.73
N ARG A 136 4.21 -10.70 6.10
CA ARG A 136 3.88 -10.78 4.66
C ARG A 136 2.47 -10.28 4.40
N PHE A 137 2.34 -9.35 3.47
CA PHE A 137 1.05 -8.76 3.08
C PHE A 137 0.14 -9.77 2.36
N ASP A 138 0.70 -10.62 1.50
CA ASP A 138 -0.04 -11.68 0.81
C ASP A 138 -0.65 -12.71 1.78
N VAL A 139 0.06 -13.04 2.86
CA VAL A 139 -0.48 -13.92 3.93
C VAL A 139 -1.59 -13.22 4.71
N SER A 140 -1.50 -11.89 4.86
CA SER A 140 -2.55 -11.08 5.49
C SER A 140 -3.78 -10.89 4.60
N TRP A 141 -3.62 -10.99 3.29
CA TRP A 141 -4.62 -10.59 2.30
C TRP A 141 -6.02 -11.16 2.51
N PRO A 142 -6.21 -12.46 2.84
CA PRO A 142 -7.55 -13.01 3.07
C PRO A 142 -8.37 -12.30 4.17
N LEU A 143 -7.68 -11.61 5.11
CA LEU A 143 -8.34 -10.80 6.14
C LEU A 143 -8.60 -9.37 5.66
N LEU A 144 -7.79 -8.87 4.73
CA LEU A 144 -7.75 -7.47 4.36
C LEU A 144 -8.59 -7.15 3.12
N GLU A 145 -8.80 -8.13 2.22
CA GLU A 145 -9.44 -7.91 0.92
C GLU A 145 -10.84 -7.32 1.00
N SER A 146 -11.63 -7.68 2.02
CA SER A 146 -12.97 -7.14 2.21
C SER A 146 -12.98 -5.63 2.50
N HIS A 147 -11.87 -5.09 3.01
CA HIS A 147 -11.68 -3.68 3.35
C HIS A 147 -10.91 -2.90 2.29
N LEU A 148 -9.96 -3.55 1.62
CA LEU A 148 -9.05 -2.92 0.66
C LEU A 148 -9.49 -3.08 -0.80
N GLY A 149 -10.54 -3.89 -1.04
CA GLY A 149 -11.06 -4.18 -2.36
C GLY A 149 -10.36 -5.34 -3.07
N SER A 150 -11.06 -6.01 -3.95
CA SER A 150 -10.65 -7.25 -4.63
C SER A 150 -10.16 -7.00 -6.08
N CYS A 151 -9.65 -5.84 -6.40
CA CYS A 151 -9.29 -5.45 -7.77
C CYS A 151 -7.90 -5.95 -8.20
N GLY A 152 -7.71 -7.28 -8.26
CA GLY A 152 -6.46 -7.88 -8.73
C GLY A 152 -5.45 -8.14 -7.61
N THR A 153 -4.20 -8.44 -8.00
CA THR A 153 -3.10 -8.76 -7.08
C THR A 153 -2.21 -7.57 -6.75
N THR A 154 -2.40 -6.45 -7.43
CA THR A 154 -1.61 -5.23 -7.23
C THR A 154 -2.47 -3.99 -7.33
N LEU A 155 -2.12 -2.98 -6.57
CA LEU A 155 -2.66 -1.63 -6.65
C LEU A 155 -1.50 -0.65 -6.64
N ASP A 156 -1.48 0.29 -7.58
CA ASP A 156 -0.49 1.36 -7.60
C ASP A 156 -0.80 2.43 -6.55
N GLY A 157 0.25 3.09 -6.06
CA GLY A 157 0.08 4.22 -5.17
C GLY A 157 -0.56 5.41 -5.89
N TRP A 158 -1.19 6.29 -5.12
CA TRP A 158 -1.85 7.48 -5.62
C TRP A 158 -1.41 8.73 -4.87
N ASP A 159 -0.98 9.72 -5.64
CA ASP A 159 -0.65 11.05 -5.17
C ASP A 159 -1.73 12.05 -5.64
N PRO A 160 -2.64 12.51 -4.77
CA PRO A 160 -3.67 13.47 -5.16
C PRO A 160 -3.12 14.84 -5.55
N ALA A 161 -1.93 15.20 -5.07
CA ALA A 161 -1.27 16.47 -5.37
C ALA A 161 -0.25 16.32 -6.51
N GLY A 162 0.26 15.11 -6.68
CA GLY A 162 1.18 14.76 -7.75
C GLY A 162 0.41 14.59 -9.04
N SER A 163 0.55 15.54 -9.92
CA SER A 163 0.24 15.33 -11.32
C SER A 163 1.24 14.34 -11.90
N THR A 164 1.07 13.03 -11.69
CA THR A 164 1.43 12.11 -12.75
C THR A 164 0.41 12.36 -13.86
N THR A 165 0.63 13.45 -14.59
CA THR A 165 -0.10 13.68 -15.82
C THR A 165 0.36 12.59 -16.78
N TYR A 166 -0.32 11.46 -16.73
CA TYR A 166 -0.18 10.47 -17.79
C TYR A 166 -0.54 11.17 -19.10
N GLN A 167 0.25 10.93 -20.12
CA GLN A 167 -0.02 11.48 -21.44
C GLN A 167 -1.43 11.08 -21.92
N TYR A 168 -1.81 9.83 -21.64
CA TYR A 168 -3.14 9.29 -21.93
C TYR A 168 -3.68 8.61 -20.65
N ASP A 169 -4.74 9.16 -20.09
CA ASP A 169 -5.39 8.63 -18.89
C ASP A 169 -6.92 8.76 -19.03
N ALA A 170 -7.60 7.64 -18.96
CA ALA A 170 -9.07 7.54 -19.04
C ALA A 170 -9.62 7.08 -17.69
N LEU A 171 -10.23 7.97 -16.95
CA LEU A 171 -10.87 7.68 -15.68
C LEU A 171 -12.34 7.28 -15.90
N LEU A 172 -12.73 6.09 -15.48
CA LEU A 172 -14.15 5.72 -15.37
C LEU A 172 -14.78 6.51 -14.21
N GLN A 173 -15.66 7.44 -14.54
CA GLN A 173 -16.27 8.34 -13.57
C GLN A 173 -17.58 7.79 -13.02
N SER A 174 -18.39 7.16 -13.85
CA SER A 174 -19.64 6.52 -13.42
C SER A 174 -20.14 5.50 -14.42
N ILE A 175 -20.90 4.54 -13.89
CA ILE A 175 -21.77 3.64 -14.67
C ILE A 175 -23.18 3.89 -14.18
N ASN A 176 -24.08 4.30 -15.08
CA ASN A 176 -25.46 4.62 -14.77
C ASN A 176 -26.40 3.66 -15.51
N ASN A 177 -27.69 3.67 -15.17
CA ASN A 177 -28.73 2.83 -15.75
C ASN A 177 -28.49 1.33 -15.57
N VAL A 178 -27.80 0.93 -14.51
CA VAL A 178 -27.68 -0.46 -14.10
C VAL A 178 -28.65 -0.69 -12.93
N PRO A 179 -29.73 -1.43 -13.10
CA PRO A 179 -30.66 -1.72 -12.03
C PRO A 179 -30.01 -2.66 -11.01
N PRO A 180 -30.38 -2.56 -9.72
CA PRO A 180 -29.80 -3.40 -8.65
C PRO A 180 -30.13 -4.89 -8.79
N SER A 181 -31.14 -5.23 -9.60
CA SER A 181 -31.49 -6.61 -9.93
C SER A 181 -32.15 -6.67 -11.31
N LEU A 182 -31.86 -7.73 -12.07
CA LEU A 182 -32.48 -8.04 -13.34
C LEU A 182 -33.46 -9.19 -13.11
N CYS A 183 -34.76 -8.96 -13.29
CA CYS A 183 -35.77 -9.99 -13.33
C CYS A 183 -36.27 -10.15 -14.77
N ASN A 184 -36.01 -11.31 -15.35
CA ASN A 184 -36.54 -11.78 -16.67
C ASN A 184 -36.70 -10.73 -17.79
N GLU A 185 -35.92 -10.90 -18.85
CA GLU A 185 -36.10 -10.28 -20.19
C GLU A 185 -35.92 -8.73 -20.25
N ASN A 186 -35.27 -8.11 -19.30
CA ASN A 186 -34.98 -6.68 -19.40
C ASN A 186 -33.70 -6.43 -20.19
N THR A 187 -33.79 -5.64 -21.23
CA THR A 187 -32.60 -5.04 -21.85
C THR A 187 -32.12 -3.93 -20.94
N ILE A 188 -30.84 -3.95 -20.57
CA ILE A 188 -30.18 -2.82 -19.89
C ILE A 188 -29.42 -2.02 -20.93
N ASP A 189 -29.50 -0.69 -20.78
CA ASP A 189 -28.73 0.26 -21.59
C ASP A 189 -27.83 1.06 -20.65
N PRO A 190 -26.67 0.50 -20.25
CA PRO A 190 -25.77 1.16 -19.31
C PRO A 190 -25.11 2.37 -19.98
N THR A 191 -25.09 3.48 -19.25
CA THR A 191 -24.36 4.68 -19.68
C THR A 191 -23.07 4.77 -18.87
N ILE A 192 -21.95 4.91 -19.57
CA ILE A 192 -20.63 5.06 -18.99
C ILE A 192 -20.16 6.50 -19.18
N THR A 193 -19.75 7.13 -18.09
CA THR A 193 -19.09 8.44 -18.15
C THR A 193 -17.60 8.25 -17.93
N ILE A 194 -16.80 8.68 -18.92
CA ILE A 194 -15.34 8.61 -18.87
C ILE A 194 -14.81 10.05 -18.93
N LYS A 195 -13.91 10.37 -18.02
CA LYS A 195 -13.18 11.63 -18.00
C LYS A 195 -11.78 11.38 -18.56
N ASN A 196 -11.36 12.22 -19.51
CA ASN A 196 -9.95 12.30 -19.86
C ASN A 196 -9.20 13.02 -18.73
N ASN A 197 -8.35 12.30 -18.04
CA ASN A 197 -7.54 12.82 -16.94
C ASN A 197 -6.08 13.02 -17.35
N GLY A 198 -5.73 12.62 -18.60
CA GLY A 198 -4.42 12.80 -19.19
C GLY A 198 -4.22 14.20 -19.79
N THR A 199 -2.98 14.50 -20.18
CA THR A 199 -2.61 15.77 -20.82
C THR A 199 -2.89 15.79 -22.33
N GLU A 200 -2.96 14.60 -22.95
CA GLU A 200 -3.18 14.45 -24.39
C GLU A 200 -4.64 14.08 -24.69
N THR A 201 -5.12 14.49 -25.85
CA THR A 201 -6.47 14.16 -26.29
C THR A 201 -6.61 12.65 -26.53
N LEU A 202 -7.59 12.01 -25.88
CA LEU A 202 -7.97 10.63 -26.19
C LEU A 202 -8.68 10.60 -27.54
N THR A 203 -8.05 10.01 -28.53
CA THR A 203 -8.61 9.88 -29.90
C THR A 203 -9.36 8.58 -30.12
N SER A 204 -9.12 7.58 -29.29
CA SER A 204 -9.83 6.29 -29.29
C SER A 204 -9.81 5.68 -27.91
N LEU A 205 -10.85 4.93 -27.59
CA LEU A 205 -10.98 4.17 -26.35
C LEU A 205 -11.72 2.87 -26.65
N SER A 206 -11.17 1.75 -26.20
CA SER A 206 -11.85 0.45 -26.27
C SER A 206 -12.43 0.11 -24.91
N ILE A 207 -13.73 -0.15 -24.84
CA ILE A 207 -14.42 -0.51 -23.63
C ILE A 207 -14.92 -1.97 -23.79
N ALA A 208 -14.45 -2.86 -22.91
CA ALA A 208 -14.98 -4.20 -22.80
C ALA A 208 -15.79 -4.31 -21.50
N TRP A 209 -16.94 -4.93 -21.56
CA TRP A 209 -17.76 -5.22 -20.39
C TRP A 209 -18.30 -6.64 -20.43
N SER A 210 -18.55 -7.21 -19.28
CA SER A 210 -19.21 -8.50 -19.14
C SER A 210 -20.22 -8.42 -18.00
N ALA A 211 -21.33 -9.13 -18.14
CA ALA A 211 -22.28 -9.35 -17.07
C ALA A 211 -22.34 -10.85 -16.76
N THR A 212 -22.24 -11.21 -15.50
CA THR A 212 -22.48 -12.57 -15.02
C THR A 212 -23.85 -12.64 -14.35
N VAL A 213 -24.65 -13.59 -14.77
CA VAL A 213 -25.91 -13.92 -14.09
C VAL A 213 -25.56 -14.96 -13.03
N GLY A 214 -25.78 -14.64 -11.75
CA GLY A 214 -25.63 -15.56 -10.62
C GLY A 214 -26.91 -16.34 -10.37
#